data_760c807b9a773b8f73149454c378dd6e
#
_entry.id   760c807b9a773b8f73149454c378dd6e
#
_cell.length_a   1.000
_cell.length_b   1.000
_cell.length_c   1.000
_cell.angle_alpha   90.00
_cell.angle_beta   90.00
_cell.angle_gamma   90.00
#
_symmetry.space_group_name_H-M   'P 1'
#
loop_
_entity.id
_entity.type
_entity.pdbx_description
1 polymer ?
#
loop_
_entity_poly.entity_id
_entity_poly.type
_entity_poly.pdbx_seq_one_letter_code
_entity_poly.pdbx_strand_id
1 'polypeptide(L)'
;NSYGIPWTNVKAIIFTHLHSDHISDLADFHLQGWVNGRDGKLLVHGPKGVKSVTDGFELTYSQDYIFRNSHHGDEVTPISNAGYIANTINLETPTFVNTNDLKISAFEVQHSPVEPAYGIRFDYKGRSIVISGDTIYSENLISKSKDADVLIHEVMSIPLLNTLEKTIRA
;
A
#
# COMPACT_ATOMS: atom_id res chain seq x y z
N ASN A 1 14.81 -1.77 10.20
CA ASN A 1 13.53 -2.19 10.79
C ASN A 1 13.60 -2.03 12.32
N SER A 2 13.19 -0.84 12.81
CA SER A 2 13.27 -0.48 14.24
C SER A 2 12.32 -1.31 15.16
N TYR A 3 11.31 -1.96 14.57
CA TYR A 3 10.33 -2.77 15.30
C TYR A 3 10.65 -4.27 15.33
N GLY A 4 11.75 -4.70 14.71
CA GLY A 4 12.14 -6.11 14.69
C GLY A 4 11.23 -7.04 13.88
N ILE A 5 10.31 -6.49 13.06
CA ILE A 5 9.46 -7.30 12.19
C ILE A 5 10.25 -7.66 10.93
N PRO A 6 10.52 -8.96 10.67
CA PRO A 6 11.22 -9.35 9.45
C PRO A 6 10.46 -8.92 8.20
N TRP A 7 11.17 -8.41 7.19
CA TRP A 7 10.58 -8.04 5.88
C TRP A 7 9.85 -9.22 5.21
N THR A 8 10.31 -10.43 5.46
CA THR A 8 9.72 -11.67 4.97
C THR A 8 8.34 -11.98 5.57
N ASN A 9 8.00 -11.39 6.70
CA ASN A 9 6.70 -11.59 7.37
C ASN A 9 5.60 -10.70 6.79
N VAL A 10 5.93 -9.68 6.00
CA VAL A 10 4.92 -8.86 5.34
C VAL A 10 4.28 -9.65 4.21
N LYS A 11 2.97 -9.84 4.28
CA LYS A 11 2.22 -10.67 3.34
C LYS A 11 1.66 -9.90 2.16
N ALA A 12 1.36 -8.62 2.35
CA ALA A 12 0.81 -7.76 1.30
C ALA A 12 1.11 -6.29 1.56
N ILE A 13 1.09 -5.52 0.48
CA ILE A 13 1.00 -4.05 0.47
C ILE A 13 -0.40 -3.68 -0.02
N ILE A 14 -0.95 -2.60 0.54
CA ILE A 14 -2.25 -2.09 0.14
C ILE A 14 -2.09 -0.60 -0.19
N PHE A 15 -2.38 -0.23 -1.43
CA PHE A 15 -2.40 1.17 -1.84
C PHE A 15 -3.79 1.76 -1.69
N THR A 16 -3.87 2.93 -1.07
CA THR A 16 -5.09 3.72 -0.99
C THR A 16 -5.40 4.38 -2.32
N HIS A 17 -4.38 4.93 -2.98
CA HIS A 17 -4.42 5.55 -4.31
C HIS A 17 -3.02 5.54 -4.94
N LEU A 18 -2.88 6.06 -6.16
CA LEU A 18 -1.65 5.89 -6.95
C LEU A 18 -0.84 7.18 -7.16
N HIS A 19 -0.90 8.14 -6.22
CA HIS A 19 0.08 9.22 -6.22
C HIS A 19 1.49 8.67 -5.98
N SER A 20 2.50 9.34 -6.51
CA SER A 20 3.89 8.87 -6.50
C SER A 20 4.45 8.70 -5.09
N ASP A 21 4.12 9.58 -4.16
CA ASP A 21 4.55 9.53 -2.76
C ASP A 21 3.92 8.38 -1.97
N HIS A 22 2.83 7.78 -2.48
CA HIS A 22 2.21 6.58 -1.89
C HIS A 22 2.70 5.27 -2.49
N ILE A 23 3.36 5.31 -3.66
CA ILE A 23 3.79 4.09 -4.37
C ILE A 23 5.31 3.99 -4.55
N SER A 24 6.07 5.07 -4.37
CA SER A 24 7.51 5.16 -4.69
C SER A 24 8.38 4.11 -4.00
N ASP A 25 8.07 3.79 -2.74
CA ASP A 25 8.88 2.89 -1.93
C ASP A 25 8.57 1.39 -2.16
N LEU A 26 7.61 1.07 -3.05
CA LEU A 26 7.22 -0.31 -3.33
C LEU A 26 8.40 -1.18 -3.75
N ALA A 27 9.27 -0.66 -4.61
CA ALA A 27 10.39 -1.41 -5.14
C ALA A 27 11.43 -1.71 -4.08
N ASP A 28 11.80 -0.73 -3.26
CA ASP A 28 12.74 -0.95 -2.15
C ASP A 28 12.15 -1.93 -1.13
N PHE A 29 10.90 -1.75 -0.77
CA PHE A 29 10.20 -2.67 0.13
C PHE A 29 10.19 -4.11 -0.40
N HIS A 30 9.91 -4.29 -1.70
CA HIS A 30 9.96 -5.59 -2.35
C HIS A 30 11.35 -6.21 -2.29
N LEU A 31 12.39 -5.44 -2.66
CA LEU A 31 13.77 -5.90 -2.67
C LEU A 31 14.23 -6.35 -1.28
N GLN A 32 13.93 -5.56 -0.23
CA GLN A 32 14.26 -5.94 1.15
C GLN A 32 13.62 -7.28 1.55
N GLY A 33 12.40 -7.55 1.13
CA GLY A 33 11.76 -8.84 1.39
C GLY A 33 12.40 -9.98 0.62
N TRP A 34 12.61 -9.79 -0.69
CA TRP A 34 13.12 -10.82 -1.59
C TRP A 34 14.57 -11.22 -1.26
N VAL A 35 15.49 -10.25 -1.09
CA VAL A 35 16.89 -10.55 -0.76
C VAL A 35 17.09 -11.12 0.64
N ASN A 36 16.10 -11.00 1.52
CA ASN A 36 16.10 -11.62 2.84
C ASN A 36 15.30 -12.94 2.87
N GLY A 37 14.96 -13.51 1.71
CA GLY A 37 14.39 -14.84 1.60
C GLY A 37 12.86 -14.89 1.75
N ARG A 38 12.11 -13.82 1.33
CA ARG A 38 10.66 -13.94 1.24
C ARG A 38 10.28 -15.03 0.25
N ASP A 39 9.41 -15.92 0.71
CA ASP A 39 8.84 -16.96 -0.15
C ASP A 39 7.71 -16.36 -1.02
N GLY A 40 7.89 -16.50 -2.35
CA GLY A 40 6.95 -16.00 -3.36
C GLY A 40 7.01 -14.49 -3.63
N LYS A 41 6.26 -14.10 -4.66
CA LYS A 41 6.10 -12.71 -5.08
C LYS A 41 5.35 -11.89 -4.05
N LEU A 42 5.62 -10.58 -3.98
CA LEU A 42 4.92 -9.66 -3.09
C LEU A 42 3.49 -9.42 -3.58
N LEU A 43 2.51 -9.68 -2.72
CA LEU A 43 1.11 -9.37 -3.01
C LEU A 43 0.86 -7.87 -2.85
N VAL A 44 0.23 -7.25 -3.84
CA VAL A 44 -0.11 -5.82 -3.83
C VAL A 44 -1.58 -5.64 -4.16
N HIS A 45 -2.34 -5.11 -3.23
CA HIS A 45 -3.72 -4.68 -3.46
C HIS A 45 -3.76 -3.19 -3.72
N GLY A 46 -4.63 -2.74 -4.60
CA GLY A 46 -4.78 -1.31 -4.87
C GLY A 46 -5.92 -0.98 -5.81
N PRO A 47 -6.12 0.29 -6.12
CA PRO A 47 -7.14 0.72 -7.06
C PRO A 47 -6.82 0.29 -8.50
N LYS A 48 -7.77 0.53 -9.39
CA LYS A 48 -7.54 0.37 -10.84
C LYS A 48 -6.25 1.07 -11.26
N GLY A 49 -5.36 0.37 -11.95
CA GLY A 49 -4.02 0.84 -12.31
C GLY A 49 -2.90 0.21 -11.49
N VAL A 50 -3.17 -0.44 -10.35
CA VAL A 50 -2.15 -1.08 -9.52
C VAL A 50 -1.28 -2.07 -10.32
N LYS A 51 -1.88 -2.79 -11.26
CA LYS A 51 -1.10 -3.70 -12.14
C LYS A 51 -0.08 -2.95 -12.99
N SER A 52 -0.44 -1.81 -13.55
CA SER A 52 0.51 -1.01 -14.35
C SER A 52 1.66 -0.49 -13.51
N VAL A 53 1.42 -0.14 -12.26
CA VAL A 53 2.46 0.26 -11.30
C VAL A 53 3.42 -0.91 -11.03
N THR A 54 2.90 -2.08 -10.72
CA THR A 54 3.74 -3.27 -10.44
C THR A 54 4.51 -3.73 -11.66
N ASP A 55 3.89 -3.77 -12.85
CA ASP A 55 4.54 -4.12 -14.12
C ASP A 55 5.68 -3.13 -14.44
N GLY A 56 5.45 -1.82 -14.19
CA GLY A 56 6.46 -0.78 -14.36
C GLY A 56 7.68 -0.99 -13.45
N PHE A 57 7.48 -1.31 -12.19
CA PHE A 57 8.56 -1.63 -11.27
C PHE A 57 9.27 -2.95 -11.64
N GLU A 58 8.56 -4.00 -12.03
CA GLU A 58 9.18 -5.25 -12.50
C GLU A 58 10.07 -5.00 -13.72
N LEU A 59 9.61 -4.21 -14.68
CA LEU A 59 10.41 -3.85 -15.85
C LEU A 59 11.66 -3.05 -15.47
N THR A 60 11.50 -2.05 -14.60
CA THR A 60 12.59 -1.19 -14.16
C THR A 60 13.70 -1.97 -13.45
N TYR A 61 13.34 -2.94 -12.61
CA TYR A 61 14.27 -3.71 -11.80
C TYR A 61 14.65 -5.07 -12.40
N SER A 62 14.24 -5.38 -13.64
CA SER A 62 14.46 -6.66 -14.29
C SER A 62 15.94 -7.07 -14.34
N GLN A 63 16.85 -6.13 -14.60
CA GLN A 63 18.31 -6.39 -14.61
C GLN A 63 18.85 -6.59 -13.19
N ASP A 64 18.36 -5.83 -12.20
CA ASP A 64 18.79 -5.99 -10.81
C ASP A 64 18.41 -7.38 -10.27
N TYR A 65 17.25 -7.91 -10.64
CA TYR A 65 16.87 -9.28 -10.27
C TYR A 65 17.85 -10.31 -10.80
N ILE A 66 18.27 -10.18 -12.06
CA ILE A 66 19.28 -11.07 -12.68
C ILE A 66 20.61 -10.96 -11.95
N PHE A 67 21.07 -9.74 -11.68
CA PHE A 67 22.36 -9.51 -11.03
C PHE A 67 22.39 -10.04 -9.60
N ARG A 68 21.33 -9.82 -8.81
CA ARG A 68 21.27 -10.34 -7.44
C ARG A 68 21.15 -11.85 -7.40
N ASN A 69 20.36 -12.45 -8.28
CA ASN A 69 20.29 -13.90 -8.38
C ASN A 69 21.66 -14.50 -8.76
N SER A 70 22.39 -13.87 -9.69
CA SER A 70 23.74 -14.30 -10.07
C SER A 70 24.76 -14.20 -8.92
N HIS A 71 24.58 -13.24 -8.00
CA HIS A 71 25.44 -13.07 -6.83
C HIS A 71 25.10 -14.03 -5.68
N HIS A 72 23.81 -14.27 -5.45
CA HIS A 72 23.33 -14.94 -4.23
C HIS A 72 22.80 -16.36 -4.49
N GLY A 73 22.53 -16.70 -5.76
CA GLY A 73 21.98 -18.00 -6.18
C GLY A 73 20.49 -18.17 -5.91
N ASP A 74 19.93 -19.22 -6.50
CA ASP A 74 18.50 -19.52 -6.41
C ASP A 74 18.03 -19.93 -5.00
N GLU A 75 18.95 -20.35 -4.13
CA GLU A 75 18.61 -20.68 -2.74
C GLU A 75 18.26 -19.43 -1.93
N VAL A 76 18.83 -18.27 -2.26
CA VAL A 76 18.62 -17.01 -1.54
C VAL A 76 17.70 -16.06 -2.29
N THR A 77 17.93 -15.90 -3.60
CA THR A 77 17.18 -14.94 -4.44
C THR A 77 16.62 -15.60 -5.70
N PRO A 78 15.71 -16.60 -5.57
CA PRO A 78 15.11 -17.24 -6.73
C PRO A 78 14.32 -16.22 -7.57
N ILE A 79 14.55 -16.18 -8.87
CA ILE A 79 13.87 -15.29 -9.81
C ILE A 79 12.35 -15.52 -9.79
N SER A 80 11.90 -16.76 -9.54
CA SER A 80 10.48 -17.07 -9.42
C SER A 80 9.75 -16.29 -8.32
N ASN A 81 10.47 -15.85 -7.29
CA ASN A 81 9.95 -15.07 -6.16
C ASN A 81 10.13 -13.55 -6.33
N ALA A 82 10.85 -13.12 -7.38
CA ALA A 82 10.97 -11.71 -7.71
C ALA A 82 9.66 -11.15 -8.29
N GLY A 83 9.38 -9.87 -8.00
CA GLY A 83 8.21 -9.17 -8.53
C GLY A 83 6.96 -9.28 -7.68
N TYR A 84 5.81 -9.08 -8.30
CA TYR A 84 4.55 -8.80 -7.62
C TYR A 84 3.40 -9.67 -8.12
N ILE A 85 2.39 -9.81 -7.27
CA ILE A 85 1.05 -10.26 -7.64
C ILE A 85 0.11 -9.08 -7.38
N ALA A 86 -0.38 -8.44 -8.43
CA ALA A 86 -1.26 -7.28 -8.31
C ALA A 86 -2.73 -7.68 -8.30
N ASN A 87 -3.47 -7.21 -7.29
CA ASN A 87 -4.91 -7.40 -7.16
C ASN A 87 -5.62 -6.04 -7.14
N THR A 88 -6.45 -5.79 -8.12
CA THR A 88 -7.32 -4.61 -8.13
C THR A 88 -8.45 -4.78 -7.12
N ILE A 89 -8.59 -3.82 -6.22
CA ILE A 89 -9.70 -3.75 -5.26
C ILE A 89 -10.98 -3.40 -6.02
N ASN A 90 -12.05 -4.17 -5.78
CA ASN A 90 -13.38 -3.90 -6.33
C ASN A 90 -14.33 -3.47 -5.20
N LEU A 91 -14.91 -2.27 -5.31
CA LEU A 91 -15.84 -1.76 -4.30
C LEU A 91 -17.23 -2.42 -4.34
N GLU A 92 -17.59 -3.14 -5.39
CA GLU A 92 -18.80 -3.98 -5.40
C GLU A 92 -18.64 -5.18 -4.44
N THR A 93 -17.39 -5.63 -4.25
CA THR A 93 -16.99 -6.65 -3.28
C THR A 93 -15.89 -6.10 -2.38
N PRO A 94 -16.20 -5.15 -1.49
CA PRO A 94 -15.20 -4.30 -0.83
C PRO A 94 -14.28 -5.05 0.13
N THR A 95 -14.68 -6.22 0.60
CA THR A 95 -13.83 -7.09 1.44
C THR A 95 -12.96 -7.95 0.54
N PHE A 96 -11.66 -7.69 0.54
CA PHE A 96 -10.68 -8.40 -0.31
C PHE A 96 -9.73 -9.32 0.47
N VAL A 97 -9.73 -9.24 1.80
CA VAL A 97 -9.15 -10.26 2.69
C VAL A 97 -10.21 -10.66 3.71
N ASN A 98 -10.46 -11.95 3.82
CA ASN A 98 -11.42 -12.49 4.78
C ASN A 98 -10.93 -13.87 5.26
N THR A 99 -10.37 -13.89 6.44
CA THR A 99 -9.92 -15.11 7.14
C THR A 99 -10.70 -15.28 8.44
N ASN A 100 -10.45 -16.34 9.21
CA ASN A 100 -11.11 -16.54 10.49
C ASN A 100 -10.92 -15.39 11.47
N ASP A 101 -9.76 -14.69 11.42
CA ASP A 101 -9.39 -13.66 12.38
C ASP A 101 -9.28 -12.25 11.79
N LEU A 102 -9.00 -12.15 10.48
CA LEU A 102 -8.70 -10.88 9.81
C LEU A 102 -9.65 -10.64 8.65
N LYS A 103 -10.32 -9.49 8.69
CA LYS A 103 -11.09 -8.94 7.57
C LYS A 103 -10.49 -7.60 7.16
N ILE A 104 -10.22 -7.41 5.86
CA ILE A 104 -9.79 -6.12 5.32
C ILE A 104 -10.77 -5.72 4.24
N SER A 105 -11.27 -4.49 4.35
CA SER A 105 -12.20 -3.91 3.38
C SER A 105 -11.77 -2.50 2.98
N ALA A 106 -12.06 -2.15 1.73
CA ALA A 106 -11.86 -0.82 1.20
C ALA A 106 -13.21 -0.07 1.09
N PHE A 107 -13.14 1.24 1.11
CA PHE A 107 -14.27 2.12 0.84
C PHE A 107 -13.77 3.39 0.16
N GLU A 108 -14.60 4.01 -0.64
CA GLU A 108 -14.25 5.23 -1.35
C GLU A 108 -14.15 6.42 -0.40
N VAL A 109 -13.14 7.27 -0.64
CA VAL A 109 -12.97 8.57 0.01
C VAL A 109 -12.88 9.68 -1.04
N GLN A 110 -12.92 10.94 -0.60
CA GLN A 110 -12.98 12.11 -1.48
C GLN A 110 -11.60 12.72 -1.65
N HIS A 111 -10.95 12.43 -2.78
CA HIS A 111 -9.62 12.96 -3.10
C HIS A 111 -9.52 13.55 -4.53
N SER A 112 -10.65 14.11 -5.02
CA SER A 112 -10.71 14.67 -6.37
C SER A 112 -9.57 15.69 -6.63
N PRO A 113 -8.91 15.64 -7.83
CA PRO A 113 -9.28 14.86 -9.02
C PRO A 113 -8.71 13.43 -9.08
N VAL A 114 -8.16 12.92 -7.99
CA VAL A 114 -7.56 11.57 -7.91
C VAL A 114 -8.65 10.55 -7.61
N GLU A 115 -9.03 9.79 -8.62
CA GLU A 115 -10.09 8.79 -8.53
C GLU A 115 -9.68 7.50 -9.25
N PRO A 116 -9.86 6.36 -8.58
CA PRO A 116 -10.39 6.17 -7.25
C PRO A 116 -9.36 6.36 -6.14
N ALA A 117 -9.81 6.83 -4.97
CA ALA A 117 -9.05 6.88 -3.73
C ALA A 117 -9.83 6.15 -2.62
N TYR A 118 -9.12 5.39 -1.80
CA TYR A 118 -9.72 4.47 -0.82
C TYR A 118 -9.25 4.74 0.60
N GLY A 119 -10.19 4.64 1.54
CA GLY A 119 -9.90 4.32 2.92
C GLY A 119 -9.92 2.80 3.12
N ILE A 120 -9.16 2.31 4.10
CA ILE A 120 -9.03 0.88 4.39
C ILE A 120 -9.42 0.62 5.84
N ARG A 121 -10.28 -0.37 6.06
CA ARG A 121 -10.64 -0.86 7.39
C ARG A 121 -10.12 -2.26 7.61
N PHE A 122 -9.44 -2.45 8.74
CA PHE A 122 -8.96 -3.72 9.26
C PHE A 122 -9.79 -4.11 10.48
N ASP A 123 -10.39 -5.28 10.47
CA ASP A 123 -11.02 -5.88 11.63
C ASP A 123 -10.25 -7.16 12.00
N TYR A 124 -9.69 -7.22 13.20
CA TYR A 124 -8.87 -8.33 13.67
C TYR A 124 -9.17 -8.67 15.13
N LYS A 125 -9.67 -9.89 15.38
CA LYS A 125 -9.93 -10.41 16.73
C LYS A 125 -10.72 -9.44 17.64
N GLY A 126 -11.77 -8.83 17.08
CA GLY A 126 -12.62 -7.89 17.81
C GLY A 126 -12.04 -6.49 17.99
N ARG A 127 -10.93 -6.18 17.34
CA ARG A 127 -10.33 -4.85 17.24
C ARG A 127 -10.41 -4.33 15.83
N SER A 128 -10.46 -3.02 15.66
CA SER A 128 -10.55 -2.40 14.35
C SER A 128 -9.68 -1.16 14.20
N ILE A 129 -9.07 -1.04 13.02
CA ILE A 129 -8.26 0.11 12.61
C ILE A 129 -8.81 0.59 11.28
N VAL A 130 -8.98 1.90 11.14
CA VAL A 130 -9.30 2.56 9.87
C VAL A 130 -8.16 3.48 9.48
N ILE A 131 -7.76 3.42 8.20
CA ILE A 131 -6.78 4.32 7.59
C ILE A 131 -7.50 5.10 6.53
N SER A 132 -7.48 6.45 6.61
CA SER A 132 -8.23 7.30 5.69
C SER A 132 -7.69 7.27 4.26
N GLY A 133 -6.37 7.11 4.07
CA GLY A 133 -5.72 7.60 2.86
C GLY A 133 -5.84 9.12 2.79
N ASP A 134 -5.53 9.70 1.63
CA ASP A 134 -5.70 11.12 1.39
C ASP A 134 -7.16 11.42 1.09
N THR A 135 -7.74 12.38 1.78
CA THR A 135 -9.17 12.72 1.62
C THR A 135 -9.50 14.09 2.19
N ILE A 136 -10.34 14.83 1.52
CA ILE A 136 -11.08 15.93 2.13
C ILE A 136 -12.21 15.37 3.00
N TYR A 137 -13.13 16.22 3.49
CA TYR A 137 -14.31 15.74 4.24
C TYR A 137 -15.03 14.60 3.49
N SER A 138 -15.23 13.47 4.16
CA SER A 138 -15.87 12.29 3.60
C SER A 138 -16.86 11.67 4.59
N GLU A 139 -18.15 11.72 4.26
CA GLU A 139 -19.20 11.05 5.06
C GLU A 139 -19.00 9.54 5.10
N ASN A 140 -18.49 8.99 4.00
CA ASN A 140 -18.21 7.55 3.93
C ASN A 140 -17.10 7.15 4.92
N LEU A 141 -16.01 7.95 5.02
CA LEU A 141 -14.99 7.74 6.05
C LEU A 141 -15.59 7.79 7.45
N ILE A 142 -16.42 8.79 7.76
CA ILE A 142 -17.09 8.92 9.06
C ILE A 142 -17.90 7.66 9.36
N SER A 143 -18.73 7.24 8.40
CA SER A 143 -19.57 6.05 8.52
C SER A 143 -18.74 4.77 8.74
N LYS A 144 -17.65 4.58 7.98
CA LYS A 144 -16.77 3.39 8.04
C LYS A 144 -15.86 3.39 9.26
N SER A 145 -15.63 4.55 9.87
CA SER A 145 -14.85 4.71 11.09
C SER A 145 -15.69 4.56 12.37
N LYS A 146 -17.01 4.47 12.22
CA LYS A 146 -17.87 4.28 13.39
C LYS A 146 -17.46 3.03 14.16
N ASP A 147 -17.37 3.17 15.50
CA ASP A 147 -16.99 2.12 16.44
C ASP A 147 -15.60 1.50 16.13
N ALA A 148 -14.71 2.20 15.39
CA ALA A 148 -13.34 1.78 15.21
C ALA A 148 -12.52 2.07 16.48
N ASP A 149 -11.61 1.15 16.86
CA ASP A 149 -10.71 1.36 18.00
C ASP A 149 -9.67 2.45 17.69
N VAL A 150 -9.23 2.53 16.42
CA VAL A 150 -8.23 3.51 15.96
C VAL A 150 -8.61 4.03 14.57
N LEU A 151 -8.55 5.34 14.41
CA LEU A 151 -8.57 6.01 13.12
C LEU A 151 -7.20 6.68 12.87
N ILE A 152 -6.52 6.29 11.80
CA ILE A 152 -5.32 6.94 11.27
C ILE A 152 -5.79 7.85 10.13
N HIS A 153 -5.67 9.14 10.34
CA HIS A 153 -6.13 10.16 9.38
C HIS A 153 -4.98 11.07 8.99
N GLU A 154 -4.97 11.49 7.72
CA GLU A 154 -4.06 12.55 7.29
C GLU A 154 -4.30 13.84 8.08
N VAL A 155 -3.30 14.68 8.13
CA VAL A 155 -3.39 15.98 8.78
C VAL A 155 -2.58 17.02 7.99
N MET A 156 -3.17 18.21 7.85
CA MET A 156 -2.50 19.34 7.21
C MET A 156 -2.27 20.46 8.23
N SER A 157 -1.05 20.98 8.25
CA SER A 157 -0.71 22.16 9.06
C SER A 157 -1.11 23.45 8.34
N ILE A 158 -2.13 24.15 8.82
CA ILE A 158 -2.57 25.44 8.27
C ILE A 158 -1.43 26.49 8.21
N PRO A 159 -0.59 26.66 9.25
CA PRO A 159 0.55 27.59 9.17
C PRO A 159 1.55 27.21 8.05
N LEU A 160 1.82 25.91 7.86
CA LEU A 160 2.70 25.44 6.79
C LEU A 160 2.09 25.71 5.40
N LEU A 161 0.80 25.43 5.23
CA LEU A 161 0.08 25.69 3.99
C LEU A 161 0.13 27.16 3.60
N ASN A 162 -0.14 28.06 4.54
CA ASN A 162 -0.06 29.50 4.32
C ASN A 162 1.35 29.98 3.92
N THR A 163 2.38 29.30 4.41
CA THR A 163 3.77 29.59 4.05
C THR A 163 4.08 29.13 2.63
N LEU A 164 3.65 27.91 2.27
CA LEU A 164 3.81 27.36 0.92
C LEU A 164 3.07 28.19 -0.13
N GLU A 165 1.82 28.60 0.13
CA GLU A 165 1.08 29.49 -0.77
C GLU A 165 1.82 30.80 -1.09
N LYS A 166 2.39 31.42 -0.07
CA LYS A 166 3.19 32.66 -0.26
C LYS A 166 4.42 32.43 -1.12
N THR A 167 5.07 31.27 -0.96
CA THR A 167 6.30 30.93 -1.71
C THR A 167 5.99 30.59 -3.17
N ILE A 168 4.87 29.92 -3.45
CA ILE A 168 4.47 29.53 -4.82
C ILE A 168 3.98 30.75 -5.61
N ARG A 169 3.39 31.74 -4.95
CA ARG A 169 2.87 32.98 -5.59
C ARG A 169 3.92 34.09 -5.74
N ALA A 170 5.13 33.93 -5.21
CA ALA A 170 6.24 34.86 -5.33
C ALA A 170 7.14 34.54 -6.53
#